data_6d0858ee829f8babb80099d920f2e7a5
#
_entry.id   6d0858ee829f8babb80099d920f2e7a5
#
_cell.length_a   1.000
_cell.length_b   1.000
_cell.length_c   1.000
_cell.angle_alpha   90.00
_cell.angle_beta   90.00
_cell.angle_gamma   90.00
#
_symmetry.space_group_name_H-M   'P 1'
#
loop_
_entity.id
_entity.type
_entity.pdbx_description
1 polymer ?
#
loop_
_entity_poly.entity_id
_entity_poly.type
_entity_poly.pdbx_seq_one_letter_code
_entity_poly.pdbx_strand_id
1 'polypeptide(L)'
;MNKYREDLPDPIPSRVRSLPVQNGYPVPWFVAEIDGKYDFRIIGKHKLIDAIKQNKCWICGEKLGAYLAFPIGSMCAINRTISEPPSHTECAEWSIKACPFLAQRQEHRRKTNLPEKIKEPGGIAIARQPGVTCLWVTSKYEVFNAMSGLLFKIGEPLQIKWFREGRQATREEVLESINSGYPILQEMAMKEGTYALAALEEMKAITLELIPK
;
A
#
# COMPACT_ATOMS: atom_id res chain seq x y z
N MET A 1 -21.55 -4.09 23.76
CA MET A 1 -20.46 -3.18 23.35
C MET A 1 -20.24 -3.34 21.86
N ASN A 2 -20.09 -2.25 21.14
CA ASN A 2 -19.85 -2.29 19.71
C ASN A 2 -18.48 -2.93 19.45
N LYS A 3 -18.40 -3.94 18.56
CA LYS A 3 -17.15 -4.65 18.23
C LYS A 3 -16.14 -3.72 17.54
N TYR A 4 -16.64 -2.73 16.81
CA TYR A 4 -15.85 -1.81 15.99
C TYR A 4 -15.90 -0.40 16.58
N ARG A 5 -14.86 0.38 16.26
CA ARG A 5 -14.81 1.83 16.55
C ARG A 5 -15.89 2.56 15.74
N GLU A 6 -16.40 3.63 16.28
CA GLU A 6 -17.46 4.45 15.65
C GLU A 6 -16.95 5.30 14.49
N ASP A 7 -15.63 5.59 14.48
CA ASP A 7 -14.97 6.39 13.43
C ASP A 7 -14.54 5.59 12.20
N LEU A 8 -14.81 4.28 12.15
CA LEU A 8 -14.50 3.47 10.97
C LEU A 8 -15.47 3.73 9.82
N PRO A 9 -14.98 3.69 8.56
CA PRO A 9 -15.85 3.85 7.39
C PRO A 9 -16.93 2.78 7.33
N ASP A 10 -18.17 3.19 7.07
CA ASP A 10 -19.31 2.30 6.89
C ASP A 10 -19.79 2.34 5.41
N PRO A 11 -20.20 1.22 4.80
CA PRO A 11 -20.21 -0.13 5.39
C PRO A 11 -18.84 -0.79 5.42
N ILE A 12 -18.58 -1.60 6.46
CA ILE A 12 -17.42 -2.49 6.48
C ILE A 12 -17.66 -3.64 5.50
N PRO A 13 -16.77 -3.90 4.51
CA PRO A 13 -16.92 -5.00 3.59
C PRO A 13 -17.06 -6.36 4.29
N SER A 14 -17.88 -7.28 3.77
CA SER A 14 -18.16 -8.57 4.41
C SER A 14 -16.89 -9.37 4.72
N ARG A 15 -15.93 -9.40 3.80
CA ARG A 15 -14.63 -10.06 3.97
C ARG A 15 -13.78 -9.44 5.08
N VAL A 16 -13.86 -8.13 5.26
CA VAL A 16 -13.16 -7.42 6.35
C VAL A 16 -13.88 -7.62 7.68
N ARG A 17 -15.21 -7.69 7.64
CA ARG A 17 -16.05 -7.92 8.85
C ARG A 17 -15.81 -9.29 9.48
N SER A 18 -15.38 -10.29 8.71
CA SER A 18 -15.06 -11.64 9.21
C SER A 18 -13.72 -11.72 9.93
N LEU A 19 -12.87 -10.70 9.83
CA LEU A 19 -11.55 -10.68 10.45
C LEU A 19 -11.62 -10.57 11.98
N PRO A 20 -10.58 -11.02 12.71
CA PRO A 20 -10.39 -10.70 14.13
C PRO A 20 -10.42 -9.19 14.35
N VAL A 21 -10.77 -8.78 15.58
CA VAL A 21 -10.78 -7.35 15.94
C VAL A 21 -9.91 -7.11 17.15
N GLN A 22 -9.03 -6.12 17.07
CA GLN A 22 -8.20 -5.65 18.19
C GLN A 22 -8.30 -4.14 18.29
N ASN A 23 -8.57 -3.62 19.48
CA ASN A 23 -8.76 -2.19 19.76
C ASN A 23 -9.82 -1.53 18.85
N GLY A 24 -10.85 -2.29 18.46
CA GLY A 24 -11.92 -1.84 17.58
C GLY A 24 -11.58 -1.83 16.10
N TYR A 25 -10.36 -2.20 15.68
CA TYR A 25 -9.95 -2.32 14.27
C TYR A 25 -10.00 -3.77 13.81
N PRO A 26 -10.56 -4.08 12.62
CA PRO A 26 -10.34 -5.36 11.95
C PRO A 26 -8.85 -5.59 11.72
N VAL A 27 -8.36 -6.78 12.06
CA VAL A 27 -6.96 -7.14 11.93
C VAL A 27 -6.72 -7.76 10.56
N PRO A 28 -5.94 -7.13 9.66
CA PRO A 28 -5.62 -7.70 8.36
C PRO A 28 -4.97 -9.08 8.48
N TRP A 29 -5.29 -9.96 7.55
CA TRP A 29 -4.79 -11.33 7.51
C TRP A 29 -3.25 -11.44 7.55
N PHE A 30 -2.54 -10.47 6.98
CA PHE A 30 -1.07 -10.48 6.96
C PHE A 30 -0.43 -10.19 8.33
N VAL A 31 -1.16 -9.61 9.26
CA VAL A 31 -0.64 -9.15 10.54
C VAL A 31 -0.20 -10.33 11.42
N ALA A 32 0.96 -10.19 12.07
CA ALA A 32 1.46 -11.18 13.01
C ALA A 32 0.68 -11.18 14.32
N GLU A 33 0.43 -12.37 14.83
CA GLU A 33 0.01 -12.59 16.23
C GLU A 33 1.24 -13.00 17.05
N ILE A 34 1.49 -12.26 18.14
CA ILE A 34 2.61 -12.47 19.05
C ILE A 34 2.05 -12.48 20.47
N ASP A 35 2.26 -13.57 21.21
CA ASP A 35 1.79 -13.74 22.58
C ASP A 35 0.28 -13.42 22.77
N GLY A 36 -0.56 -13.85 21.80
CA GLY A 36 -2.00 -13.67 21.80
C GLY A 36 -2.46 -12.24 21.49
N LYS A 37 -1.57 -11.37 20.98
CA LYS A 37 -1.89 -10.01 20.53
C LYS A 37 -1.42 -9.79 19.11
N TYR A 38 -2.19 -9.03 18.34
CA TYR A 38 -1.82 -8.66 16.98
C TYR A 38 -0.92 -7.42 16.95
N ASP A 39 0.19 -7.50 16.22
CA ASP A 39 1.06 -6.35 16.00
C ASP A 39 0.94 -5.87 14.55
N PHE A 40 0.19 -4.79 14.34
CA PHE A 40 -0.09 -4.20 13.01
C PHE A 40 1.16 -3.75 12.26
N ARG A 41 2.32 -3.65 12.91
CA ARG A 41 3.60 -3.29 12.28
C ARG A 41 4.32 -4.50 11.70
N ILE A 42 3.95 -5.70 12.11
CA ILE A 42 4.70 -6.92 11.82
C ILE A 42 3.91 -7.82 10.87
N ILE A 43 4.55 -8.23 9.79
CA ILE A 43 4.02 -9.23 8.87
C ILE A 43 4.20 -10.61 9.47
N GLY A 44 3.14 -11.40 9.53
CA GLY A 44 3.17 -12.78 10.03
C GLY A 44 4.06 -13.67 9.18
N LYS A 45 4.68 -14.66 9.86
CA LYS A 45 5.57 -15.65 9.21
C LYS A 45 4.87 -16.31 8.02
N HIS A 46 5.57 -16.41 6.89
CA HIS A 46 5.10 -16.97 5.62
C HIS A 46 3.97 -16.22 4.90
N LYS A 47 3.31 -15.23 5.51
CA LYS A 47 2.15 -14.52 4.90
C LYS A 47 2.43 -13.98 3.50
N LEU A 48 3.61 -13.40 3.28
CA LEU A 48 4.00 -12.87 1.96
C LEU A 48 4.08 -13.99 0.91
N ILE A 49 4.71 -15.09 1.24
CA ILE A 49 4.84 -16.27 0.34
C ILE A 49 3.49 -16.93 0.09
N ASP A 50 2.66 -17.05 1.14
CA ASP A 50 1.33 -17.61 1.03
C ASP A 50 0.40 -16.75 0.17
N ALA A 51 0.48 -15.43 0.30
CA ALA A 51 -0.27 -14.51 -0.55
C ALA A 51 0.07 -14.70 -2.04
N ILE A 52 1.36 -14.84 -2.37
CA ILE A 52 1.83 -15.06 -3.74
C ILE A 52 1.42 -16.45 -4.25
N LYS A 53 1.79 -17.53 -3.53
CA LYS A 53 1.59 -18.91 -3.99
C LYS A 53 0.13 -19.33 -4.08
N GLN A 54 -0.71 -18.81 -3.19
CA GLN A 54 -2.12 -19.17 -3.08
C GLN A 54 -3.05 -18.10 -3.66
N ASN A 55 -2.49 -17.04 -4.25
CA ASN A 55 -3.23 -15.89 -4.80
C ASN A 55 -4.23 -15.32 -3.79
N LYS A 56 -3.75 -14.97 -2.58
CA LYS A 56 -4.59 -14.46 -1.49
C LYS A 56 -4.57 -12.95 -1.39
N CYS A 57 -5.72 -12.41 -1.06
CA CYS A 57 -5.88 -11.00 -0.68
C CYS A 57 -5.01 -10.67 0.54
N TRP A 58 -4.19 -9.63 0.44
CA TRP A 58 -3.30 -9.21 1.52
C TRP A 58 -4.07 -8.79 2.77
N ILE A 59 -5.30 -8.25 2.62
CA ILE A 59 -6.11 -7.77 3.74
C ILE A 59 -6.97 -8.88 4.35
N CYS A 60 -7.81 -9.58 3.56
CA CYS A 60 -8.75 -10.56 4.12
C CYS A 60 -8.25 -12.02 4.09
N GLY A 61 -7.19 -12.33 3.33
CA GLY A 61 -6.65 -13.69 3.22
C GLY A 61 -7.44 -14.64 2.31
N GLU A 62 -8.57 -14.21 1.75
CA GLU A 62 -9.34 -15.01 0.79
C GLU A 62 -8.70 -14.96 -0.61
N LYS A 63 -9.07 -15.93 -1.46
CA LYS A 63 -8.54 -16.03 -2.83
C LYS A 63 -8.95 -14.80 -3.66
N LEU A 64 -7.98 -14.21 -4.35
CA LEU A 64 -8.18 -13.08 -5.25
C LEU A 64 -8.91 -13.51 -6.54
N GLY A 65 -9.66 -12.57 -7.12
CA GLY A 65 -10.26 -12.68 -8.44
C GLY A 65 -9.40 -12.03 -9.53
N ALA A 66 -10.06 -11.57 -10.61
CA ALA A 66 -9.39 -10.95 -11.76
C ALA A 66 -8.91 -9.51 -11.50
N TYR A 67 -9.53 -8.80 -10.57
CA TYR A 67 -9.17 -7.43 -10.21
C TYR A 67 -8.27 -7.41 -8.99
N LEU A 68 -7.08 -6.85 -9.17
CA LEU A 68 -5.99 -6.83 -8.20
C LEU A 68 -5.74 -5.40 -7.77
N ALA A 69 -6.04 -5.07 -6.54
CA ALA A 69 -5.96 -3.71 -6.02
C ALA A 69 -4.74 -3.49 -5.13
N PHE A 70 -4.01 -2.43 -5.38
CA PHE A 70 -2.83 -2.01 -4.64
C PHE A 70 -3.08 -0.61 -4.03
N PRO A 71 -3.14 -0.47 -2.72
CA PRO A 71 -3.07 0.83 -2.05
C PRO A 71 -1.63 1.33 -2.04
N ILE A 72 -1.31 2.30 -2.87
CA ILE A 72 0.06 2.77 -3.09
C ILE A 72 0.21 4.27 -2.88
N GLY A 73 1.39 4.70 -2.49
CA GLY A 73 1.75 6.13 -2.46
C GLY A 73 2.08 6.68 -3.86
N SER A 74 2.16 8.00 -3.99
CA SER A 74 2.44 8.69 -5.26
C SER A 74 3.74 8.23 -5.92
N MET A 75 4.78 7.95 -5.16
CA MET A 75 6.05 7.47 -5.70
C MET A 75 5.95 6.06 -6.28
N CYS A 76 5.20 5.17 -5.60
CA CYS A 76 4.92 3.83 -6.14
C CYS A 76 4.02 3.88 -7.39
N ALA A 77 3.14 4.89 -7.51
CA ALA A 77 2.36 5.09 -8.71
C ALA A 77 3.24 5.51 -9.90
N ILE A 78 4.31 6.25 -9.67
CA ILE A 78 5.28 6.64 -10.71
C ILE A 78 6.16 5.44 -11.09
N ASN A 79 6.85 4.82 -10.15
CA ASN A 79 7.82 3.76 -10.45
C ASN A 79 7.21 2.36 -10.65
N ARG A 80 5.88 2.23 -10.50
CA ARG A 80 5.13 0.96 -10.66
C ARG A 80 5.58 -0.16 -9.74
N THR A 81 6.20 0.15 -8.62
CA THR A 81 6.81 -0.86 -7.75
C THR A 81 6.33 -0.70 -6.30
N ILE A 82 5.97 -1.82 -5.68
CA ILE A 82 5.54 -1.89 -4.29
C ILE A 82 6.05 -3.17 -3.62
N SER A 83 6.15 -3.16 -2.30
CA SER A 83 6.60 -4.31 -1.48
C SER A 83 5.46 -5.20 -0.96
N GLU A 84 4.20 -4.83 -1.19
CA GLU A 84 3.03 -5.53 -0.66
C GLU A 84 2.20 -6.19 -1.77
N PRO A 85 1.69 -7.42 -1.54
CA PRO A 85 0.81 -8.11 -2.47
C PRO A 85 -0.53 -7.38 -2.69
N PRO A 86 -1.28 -7.76 -3.76
CA PRO A 86 -2.57 -7.17 -4.04
C PRO A 86 -3.67 -7.61 -3.06
N SER A 87 -4.75 -6.84 -3.07
CA SER A 87 -5.97 -7.10 -2.31
C SER A 87 -7.20 -7.08 -3.23
N HIS A 88 -8.36 -7.51 -2.71
CA HIS A 88 -9.64 -7.20 -3.36
C HIS A 88 -9.85 -5.69 -3.39
N THR A 89 -10.49 -5.19 -4.43
CA THR A 89 -10.75 -3.75 -4.59
C THR A 89 -11.49 -3.15 -3.40
N GLU A 90 -12.54 -3.81 -2.92
CA GLU A 90 -13.30 -3.37 -1.75
C GLU A 90 -12.48 -3.37 -0.45
N CYS A 91 -11.63 -4.40 -0.24
CA CYS A 91 -10.75 -4.47 0.92
C CYS A 91 -9.70 -3.35 0.90
N ALA A 92 -9.09 -3.10 -0.26
CA ALA A 92 -8.09 -2.06 -0.45
C ALA A 92 -8.71 -0.65 -0.27
N GLU A 93 -9.83 -0.38 -0.92
CA GLU A 93 -10.50 0.92 -0.81
C GLU A 93 -10.94 1.21 0.63
N TRP A 94 -11.51 0.21 1.32
CA TRP A 94 -11.88 0.37 2.71
C TRP A 94 -10.67 0.61 3.60
N SER A 95 -9.58 -0.14 3.39
CA SER A 95 -8.35 0.04 4.20
C SER A 95 -7.71 1.40 4.04
N ILE A 96 -7.77 2.02 2.85
CA ILE A 96 -7.29 3.38 2.61
C ILE A 96 -8.01 4.39 3.50
N LYS A 97 -9.31 4.18 3.74
CA LYS A 97 -10.14 5.07 4.55
C LYS A 97 -10.06 4.77 6.04
N ALA A 98 -9.81 3.51 6.41
CA ALA A 98 -9.86 3.03 7.80
C ALA A 98 -8.50 2.99 8.50
N CYS A 99 -7.41 2.76 7.75
CA CYS A 99 -6.08 2.61 8.34
C CYS A 99 -5.53 3.97 8.78
N PRO A 100 -5.23 4.19 10.07
CA PRO A 100 -4.69 5.48 10.53
C PRO A 100 -3.42 5.91 9.77
N PHE A 101 -2.56 4.95 9.42
CA PHE A 101 -1.34 5.25 8.67
C PHE A 101 -1.61 5.74 7.23
N LEU A 102 -2.67 5.25 6.57
CA LEU A 102 -3.05 5.67 5.21
C LEU A 102 -3.99 6.87 5.22
N ALA A 103 -4.88 6.96 6.21
CA ALA A 103 -5.91 7.99 6.32
C ALA A 103 -5.46 9.25 7.05
N GLN A 104 -4.50 9.15 8.00
CA GLN A 104 -4.09 10.29 8.83
C GLN A 104 -2.71 10.80 8.43
N ARG A 105 -2.63 12.04 8.00
CA ARG A 105 -1.40 12.67 7.46
C ARG A 105 -0.22 12.72 8.45
N GLN A 106 -0.48 12.67 9.74
CA GLN A 106 0.54 12.83 10.79
C GLN A 106 0.99 11.49 11.40
N GLU A 107 0.36 10.40 11.02
CA GLU A 107 0.71 9.09 11.56
C GLU A 107 2.04 8.59 10.98
N HIS A 108 2.93 8.20 11.88
CA HIS A 108 4.22 7.61 11.53
C HIS A 108 4.23 6.13 11.91
N ARG A 109 4.85 5.31 11.07
CA ARG A 109 5.11 3.92 11.45
C ARG A 109 5.93 3.88 12.74
N ARG A 110 5.47 3.08 13.72
CA ARG A 110 6.22 2.83 14.96
C ARG A 110 7.63 2.32 14.63
N LYS A 111 8.65 2.93 15.24
CA LYS A 111 10.07 2.57 15.08
C LYS A 111 10.68 1.99 16.36
N THR A 112 10.00 2.14 17.50
CA THR A 112 10.47 1.68 18.81
C THR A 112 9.73 0.43 19.26
N ASN A 113 10.34 -0.34 20.16
CA ASN A 113 9.78 -1.57 20.73
C ASN A 113 9.36 -2.58 19.64
N LEU A 114 10.17 -2.72 18.63
CA LEU A 114 10.01 -3.75 17.59
C LEU A 114 10.87 -4.97 17.99
N PRO A 115 10.41 -6.21 17.70
CA PRO A 115 11.25 -7.40 17.91
C PRO A 115 12.58 -7.31 17.15
N GLU A 116 13.66 -7.82 17.74
CA GLU A 116 15.02 -7.73 17.18
C GLU A 116 15.17 -8.32 15.77
N LYS A 117 14.29 -9.21 15.36
CA LYS A 117 14.34 -9.91 14.06
C LYS A 117 13.17 -9.57 13.14
N ILE A 118 12.79 -8.29 13.06
CA ILE A 118 11.80 -7.89 12.05
C ILE A 118 12.46 -7.85 10.69
N LYS A 119 11.87 -8.58 9.75
CA LYS A 119 12.19 -8.43 8.33
C LYS A 119 11.41 -7.23 7.79
N GLU A 120 12.12 -6.15 7.48
CA GLU A 120 11.52 -5.01 6.79
C GLU A 120 11.03 -5.43 5.39
N PRO A 121 9.95 -4.81 4.87
CA PRO A 121 9.52 -5.00 3.48
C PRO A 121 10.65 -4.71 2.51
N GLY A 122 10.66 -5.41 1.37
CA GLY A 122 11.65 -5.18 0.31
C GLY A 122 11.60 -3.76 -0.25
N GLY A 123 12.70 -3.34 -0.92
CA GLY A 123 12.82 -2.03 -1.53
C GLY A 123 13.45 -0.98 -0.62
N ILE A 124 13.57 0.22 -1.14
CA ILE A 124 14.05 1.39 -0.39
C ILE A 124 12.84 2.15 0.12
N ALA A 125 12.67 2.16 1.44
CA ALA A 125 11.58 2.90 2.05
C ALA A 125 11.86 4.40 1.96
N ILE A 126 11.01 5.13 1.23
CA ILE A 126 11.00 6.59 1.28
C ILE A 126 10.36 7.00 2.60
N ALA A 127 11.19 7.46 3.55
CA ALA A 127 10.81 7.77 4.92
C ALA A 127 10.02 9.10 5.00
N ARG A 128 8.92 9.19 4.27
CA ARG A 128 7.99 10.31 4.36
C ARG A 128 6.56 9.81 4.24
N GLN A 129 5.62 10.54 4.85
CA GLN A 129 4.20 10.34 4.62
C GLN A 129 3.85 10.94 3.25
N PRO A 130 3.33 10.15 2.29
CA PRO A 130 3.06 10.65 0.93
C PRO A 130 1.92 11.68 0.88
N GLY A 131 1.09 11.76 1.92
CA GLY A 131 -0.05 12.69 2.00
C GLY A 131 -1.26 12.28 1.16
N VAL A 132 -1.07 11.42 0.17
CA VAL A 132 -2.14 10.81 -0.64
C VAL A 132 -1.89 9.32 -0.83
N THR A 133 -2.96 8.57 -1.02
CA THR A 133 -2.93 7.15 -1.35
C THR A 133 -3.69 6.91 -2.64
N CYS A 134 -3.09 6.19 -3.57
CA CYS A 134 -3.71 5.76 -4.81
C CYS A 134 -4.26 4.34 -4.64
N LEU A 135 -5.52 4.13 -4.92
CA LEU A 135 -6.10 2.82 -5.19
C LEU A 135 -5.82 2.49 -6.66
N TRP A 136 -4.85 1.62 -6.90
CA TRP A 136 -4.48 1.16 -8.23
C TRP A 136 -5.05 -0.22 -8.47
N VAL A 137 -5.97 -0.36 -9.41
CA VAL A 137 -6.59 -1.63 -9.78
C VAL A 137 -6.05 -2.07 -11.12
N THR A 138 -5.55 -3.29 -11.20
CA THR A 138 -5.00 -3.90 -12.42
C THR A 138 -5.45 -5.35 -12.56
N SER A 139 -5.20 -6.00 -13.69
CA SER A 139 -5.45 -7.43 -13.90
C SER A 139 -4.21 -8.29 -13.75
N LYS A 140 -3.01 -7.70 -13.64
CA LYS A 140 -1.74 -8.43 -13.59
C LYS A 140 -0.66 -7.68 -12.82
N TYR A 141 0.28 -8.42 -12.29
CA TYR A 141 1.52 -7.93 -11.69
C TYR A 141 2.62 -8.96 -11.89
N GLU A 142 3.85 -8.54 -11.68
CA GLU A 142 5.02 -9.41 -11.70
C GLU A 142 5.69 -9.39 -10.33
N VAL A 143 6.22 -10.53 -9.88
CA VAL A 143 7.02 -10.63 -8.65
C VAL A 143 8.48 -10.76 -9.04
N PHE A 144 9.34 -9.96 -8.45
CA PHE A 144 10.77 -10.03 -8.69
C PHE A 144 11.57 -9.90 -7.39
N ASN A 145 12.79 -10.45 -7.41
CA ASN A 145 13.72 -10.33 -6.31
C ASN A 145 14.57 -9.07 -6.48
N ALA A 146 14.53 -8.18 -5.49
CA ALA A 146 15.51 -7.13 -5.32
C ALA A 146 16.50 -7.53 -4.21
N MET A 147 17.62 -6.81 -4.09
CA MET A 147 18.61 -7.07 -3.03
C MET A 147 18.01 -7.04 -1.62
N SER A 148 17.00 -6.19 -1.42
CA SER A 148 16.30 -6.01 -0.13
C SER A 148 15.13 -6.98 0.11
N GLY A 149 14.72 -7.78 -0.88
CA GLY A 149 13.60 -8.73 -0.77
C GLY A 149 12.68 -8.74 -1.98
N LEU A 150 11.49 -9.36 -1.83
CA LEU A 150 10.49 -9.45 -2.89
C LEU A 150 9.80 -8.11 -3.12
N LEU A 151 9.65 -7.77 -4.39
CA LEU A 151 8.90 -6.61 -4.88
C LEU A 151 7.88 -7.02 -5.93
N PHE A 152 6.88 -6.17 -6.11
CA PHE A 152 5.79 -6.35 -7.06
C PHE A 152 5.82 -5.20 -8.07
N LYS A 153 5.99 -5.52 -9.35
CA LYS A 153 5.80 -4.58 -10.45
C LYS A 153 4.33 -4.63 -10.85
N ILE A 154 3.63 -3.54 -10.65
CA ILE A 154 2.20 -3.44 -10.93
C ILE A 154 1.97 -3.17 -12.42
N GLY A 155 0.95 -3.85 -12.98
CA GLY A 155 0.57 -3.70 -14.38
C GLY A 155 -0.21 -2.40 -14.63
N GLU A 156 -0.57 -2.18 -15.90
CA GLU A 156 -1.36 -1.03 -16.31
C GLU A 156 -2.68 -0.96 -15.55
N PRO A 157 -3.16 0.24 -15.21
CA PRO A 157 -4.35 0.39 -14.42
C PRO A 157 -5.62 0.15 -15.25
N LEU A 158 -6.55 -0.59 -14.67
CA LEU A 158 -7.93 -0.68 -15.12
C LEU A 158 -8.82 0.38 -14.43
N GLN A 159 -8.43 0.77 -13.22
CA GLN A 159 -9.10 1.80 -12.44
C GLN A 159 -8.09 2.47 -11.50
N ILE A 160 -8.25 3.79 -11.33
CA ILE A 160 -7.48 4.59 -10.37
C ILE A 160 -8.43 5.48 -9.59
N LYS A 161 -8.20 5.54 -8.27
CA LYS A 161 -8.80 6.55 -7.38
C LYS A 161 -7.73 7.07 -6.45
N TRP A 162 -7.72 8.38 -6.22
CA TRP A 162 -6.79 9.02 -5.30
C TRP A 162 -7.53 9.46 -4.03
N PHE A 163 -6.89 9.22 -2.89
CA PHE A 163 -7.46 9.52 -1.58
C PHE A 163 -6.49 10.35 -0.75
N ARG A 164 -7.07 11.24 0.06
CA ARG A 164 -6.38 11.97 1.12
C ARG A 164 -7.28 11.99 2.35
N GLU A 165 -6.76 11.57 3.49
CA GLU A 165 -7.50 11.58 4.76
C GLU A 165 -8.87 10.87 4.66
N GLY A 166 -8.90 9.72 4.00
CA GLY A 166 -10.10 8.90 3.82
C GLY A 166 -11.13 9.39 2.78
N ARG A 167 -10.97 10.58 2.21
CA ARG A 167 -11.80 11.13 1.13
C ARG A 167 -11.08 11.12 -0.22
N GLN A 168 -11.79 11.40 -1.29
CA GLN A 168 -11.16 11.62 -2.59
C GLN A 168 -10.21 12.82 -2.52
N ALA A 169 -9.01 12.65 -3.07
CA ALA A 169 -8.01 13.70 -3.18
C ALA A 169 -8.32 14.64 -4.35
N THR A 170 -7.98 15.92 -4.21
CA THR A 170 -7.99 16.86 -5.32
C THR A 170 -6.75 16.70 -6.20
N ARG A 171 -6.77 17.31 -7.38
CA ARG A 171 -5.60 17.36 -8.28
C ARG A 171 -4.38 17.99 -7.59
N GLU A 172 -4.60 19.11 -6.91
CA GLU A 172 -3.55 19.87 -6.23
C GLU A 172 -2.89 19.05 -5.13
N GLU A 173 -3.68 18.30 -4.37
CA GLU A 173 -3.17 17.42 -3.31
C GLU A 173 -2.30 16.29 -3.86
N VAL A 174 -2.67 15.73 -5.01
CA VAL A 174 -1.86 14.70 -5.67
C VAL A 174 -0.58 15.30 -6.23
N LEU A 175 -0.66 16.47 -6.87
CA LEU A 175 0.51 17.19 -7.37
C LEU A 175 1.47 17.59 -6.25
N GLU A 176 0.97 18.09 -5.12
CA GLU A 176 1.78 18.38 -3.91
C GLU A 176 2.57 17.14 -3.47
N SER A 177 1.88 16.00 -3.40
CA SER A 177 2.51 14.73 -3.03
C SER A 177 3.57 14.28 -4.03
N ILE A 178 3.30 14.38 -5.33
CA ILE A 178 4.26 14.05 -6.38
C ILE A 178 5.48 14.98 -6.29
N ASN A 179 5.26 16.28 -6.30
CA ASN A 179 6.35 17.28 -6.34
C ASN A 179 7.27 17.18 -5.12
N SER A 180 6.73 16.91 -3.94
CA SER A 180 7.52 16.77 -2.72
C SER A 180 8.29 15.44 -2.62
N GLY A 181 7.87 14.39 -3.33
CA GLY A 181 8.55 13.09 -3.31
C GLY A 181 9.46 12.83 -4.51
N TYR A 182 9.14 13.40 -5.63
CA TYR A 182 9.81 13.13 -6.90
C TYR A 182 11.34 13.39 -6.88
N PRO A 183 11.86 14.44 -6.24
CA PRO A 183 13.31 14.66 -6.15
C PRO A 183 14.07 13.47 -5.54
N ILE A 184 13.44 12.73 -4.63
CA ILE A 184 14.03 11.52 -4.02
C ILE A 184 14.18 10.41 -5.06
N LEU A 185 13.15 10.19 -5.89
CA LEU A 185 13.23 9.21 -6.99
C LEU A 185 14.25 9.63 -8.04
N GLN A 186 14.34 10.94 -8.36
CA GLN A 186 15.33 11.45 -9.31
C GLN A 186 16.76 11.19 -8.81
N GLU A 187 17.04 11.46 -7.54
CA GLU A 187 18.35 11.18 -6.95
C GLU A 187 18.71 9.68 -7.03
N MET A 188 17.73 8.80 -6.79
CA MET A 188 17.93 7.36 -6.91
C MET A 188 18.21 6.96 -8.37
N ALA A 189 17.40 7.43 -9.32
CA ALA A 189 17.56 7.15 -10.75
C ALA A 189 18.89 7.70 -11.30
N MET A 190 19.35 8.88 -10.84
CA MET A 190 20.66 9.42 -11.23
C MET A 190 21.81 8.51 -10.82
N LYS A 191 21.72 7.82 -9.68
CA LYS A 191 22.74 6.84 -9.24
C LYS A 191 22.74 5.57 -10.10
N GLU A 192 21.60 5.24 -10.73
CA GLU A 192 21.47 4.11 -11.64
C GLU A 192 21.87 4.46 -13.09
N GLY A 193 21.94 5.75 -13.42
CA GLY A 193 22.40 6.26 -14.70
C GLY A 193 21.36 7.00 -15.54
N THR A 194 21.80 7.56 -16.66
CA THR A 194 20.96 8.43 -17.52
C THR A 194 19.74 7.72 -18.10
N TYR A 195 19.83 6.42 -18.39
CA TYR A 195 18.72 5.63 -18.88
C TYR A 195 17.61 5.49 -17.86
N ALA A 196 17.96 5.22 -16.58
CA ALA A 196 17.00 5.11 -15.49
C ALA A 196 16.29 6.45 -15.24
N LEU A 197 17.03 7.56 -15.34
CA LEU A 197 16.44 8.89 -15.20
C LEU A 197 15.43 9.20 -16.33
N ALA A 198 15.78 8.90 -17.58
CA ALA A 198 14.87 9.10 -18.72
C ALA A 198 13.59 8.25 -18.58
N ALA A 199 13.73 6.99 -18.20
CA ALA A 199 12.59 6.11 -17.94
C ALA A 199 11.70 6.64 -16.78
N LEU A 200 12.29 7.18 -15.72
CA LEU A 200 11.55 7.78 -14.62
C LEU A 200 10.74 9.01 -15.05
N GLU A 201 11.32 9.89 -15.88
CA GLU A 201 10.62 11.07 -16.42
C GLU A 201 9.43 10.66 -17.30
N GLU A 202 9.58 9.66 -18.14
CA GLU A 202 8.49 9.09 -18.94
C GLU A 202 7.37 8.55 -18.06
N MET A 203 7.71 7.74 -17.05
CA MET A 203 6.73 7.18 -16.12
C MET A 203 6.01 8.24 -15.30
N LYS A 204 6.69 9.32 -14.93
CA LYS A 204 6.06 10.48 -14.29
C LYS A 204 5.06 11.15 -15.23
N ALA A 205 5.42 11.39 -16.49
CA ALA A 205 4.52 11.99 -17.48
C ALA A 205 3.23 11.15 -17.64
N ILE A 206 3.37 9.84 -17.80
CA ILE A 206 2.24 8.91 -17.85
C ILE A 206 1.38 8.99 -16.58
N THR A 207 2.00 9.07 -15.40
CA THR A 207 1.28 9.13 -14.14
C THR A 207 0.49 10.43 -13.99
N LEU A 208 1.00 11.54 -14.51
CA LEU A 208 0.30 12.83 -14.48
C LEU A 208 -1.00 12.86 -15.32
N GLU A 209 -1.12 11.97 -16.31
CA GLU A 209 -2.38 11.78 -17.05
C GLU A 209 -3.45 11.02 -16.24
N LEU A 210 -3.04 10.34 -15.16
CA LEU A 210 -3.87 9.48 -14.32
C LEU A 210 -4.30 10.14 -13.00
N ILE A 211 -3.93 11.39 -12.76
CA ILE A 211 -4.38 12.14 -11.57
C ILE A 211 -5.77 12.75 -11.79
N PRO A 212 -6.48 13.16 -10.72
CA PRO A 212 -7.79 13.83 -10.86
C PRO A 212 -7.73 15.03 -11.82
N LYS A 213 -8.82 15.24 -12.55
CA LYS A 213 -8.96 16.37 -13.50
C LYS A 213 -9.26 17.65 -12.76
#